data_01f231e95efc5bfa12b79be2a3e4e8a0
#
_entry.id   01f231e95efc5bfa12b79be2a3e4e8a0
#
_cell.length_a   1.000
_cell.length_b   1.000
_cell.length_c   1.000
_cell.angle_alpha   90.00
_cell.angle_beta   90.00
_cell.angle_gamma   90.00
#
_symmetry.space_group_name_H-M   'P 1'
#
loop_
_entity.id
_entity.type
_entity.pdbx_description
1 polymer ?
#
loop_
_entity_poly.entity_id
_entity_poly.type
_entity_poly.pdbx_seq_one_letter_code
_entity_poly.pdbx_strand_id
1 'polypeptide(L)'
;MGALGEETRKITDSLDEVGNTTAAIGKGFAIGAAALAALAIITAFVQEVNHSRQEPIQLLLTDTNVLIGLFIGGMIPFLVGSLTITAVGDAAYSMINEIRRQFREIPGLLEGTGKPDNQKCVEIATGAALKKMVMPGAIAVFSPVIVGFSFGPEMLGGLLGGGLVSCILLALTMSNSGGAWDNAKKFVEKGNFGGKGSDLSLIHI
;
A
#
# COMPACT_ATOMS: atom_id res chain seq x y z
N MET A 1 -6.32 -13.71 19.92
CA MET A 1 -5.54 -13.16 21.04
C MET A 1 -5.81 -14.02 22.27
N GLY A 2 -4.74 -14.45 22.94
CA GLY A 2 -4.86 -15.40 24.02
C GLY A 2 -5.61 -14.80 25.21
N ALA A 3 -6.74 -15.29 25.56
CA ALA A 3 -7.65 -15.03 26.68
C ALA A 3 -7.01 -14.39 27.95
N LEU A 4 -6.22 -13.35 27.77
CA LEU A 4 -5.56 -12.57 28.82
C LEU A 4 -6.55 -11.52 29.34
N GLY A 5 -6.58 -11.29 30.64
CA GLY A 5 -7.54 -10.41 31.31
C GLY A 5 -7.56 -8.97 30.78
N GLU A 6 -8.58 -8.20 31.15
CA GLU A 6 -8.81 -6.84 30.67
C GLU A 6 -7.63 -5.86 30.90
N GLU A 7 -6.88 -6.04 31.98
CA GLU A 7 -5.68 -5.22 32.25
C GLU A 7 -4.60 -5.41 31.19
N THR A 8 -4.32 -6.67 30.85
CA THR A 8 -3.35 -7.00 29.80
C THR A 8 -3.81 -6.47 28.44
N ARG A 9 -5.12 -6.55 28.17
CA ARG A 9 -5.70 -6.02 26.93
C ARG A 9 -5.53 -4.50 26.81
N LYS A 10 -5.74 -3.74 27.88
CA LYS A 10 -5.51 -2.29 27.87
C LYS A 10 -4.05 -1.93 27.52
N ILE A 11 -3.11 -2.71 28.05
CA ILE A 11 -1.67 -2.51 27.74
C ILE A 11 -1.40 -2.85 26.28
N THR A 12 -1.89 -3.98 25.77
CA THR A 12 -1.68 -4.38 24.37
C THR A 12 -2.34 -3.44 23.38
N ASP A 13 -3.53 -2.92 23.69
CA ASP A 13 -4.22 -1.94 22.85
C ASP A 13 -3.46 -0.60 22.81
N SER A 14 -2.86 -0.18 23.93
CA SER A 14 -2.01 1.00 23.96
C SER A 14 -0.71 0.82 23.14
N LEU A 15 -0.08 -0.36 23.25
CA LEU A 15 1.10 -0.68 22.44
C LEU A 15 0.79 -0.75 20.94
N ASP A 16 -0.38 -1.22 20.57
CA ASP A 16 -0.84 -1.28 19.19
C ASP A 16 -1.03 0.13 18.58
N GLU A 17 -1.57 1.09 19.37
CA GLU A 17 -1.67 2.49 18.94
C GLU A 17 -0.31 3.15 18.71
N VAL A 18 0.65 2.88 19.60
CA VAL A 18 2.04 3.33 19.44
C VAL A 18 2.69 2.64 18.24
N GLY A 19 2.35 1.36 18.01
CA GLY A 19 2.80 0.58 16.86
C GLY A 19 2.42 1.21 15.53
N ASN A 20 1.22 1.75 15.39
CA ASN A 20 0.77 2.45 14.18
C ASN A 20 1.63 3.70 13.89
N THR A 21 1.96 4.48 14.93
CA THR A 21 2.82 5.66 14.79
C THR A 21 4.25 5.26 14.41
N THR A 22 4.81 4.25 15.06
CA THR A 22 6.14 3.71 14.76
C THR A 22 6.20 3.17 13.33
N ALA A 23 5.16 2.45 12.89
CA ALA A 23 5.06 1.94 11.52
C ALA A 23 5.01 3.08 10.49
N ALA A 24 4.26 4.16 10.76
CA ALA A 24 4.19 5.31 9.87
C ALA A 24 5.55 6.02 9.74
N ILE A 25 6.28 6.21 10.84
CA ILE A 25 7.63 6.80 10.85
C ILE A 25 8.61 5.92 10.07
N GLY A 26 8.63 4.61 10.34
CA GLY A 26 9.50 3.66 9.65
C GLY A 26 9.21 3.59 8.14
N LYS A 27 7.95 3.63 7.74
CA LYS A 27 7.56 3.72 6.34
C LYS A 27 7.99 5.05 5.71
N GLY A 28 7.86 6.16 6.42
CA GLY A 28 8.31 7.47 5.95
C GLY A 28 9.80 7.48 5.65
N PHE A 29 10.62 6.90 6.52
CA PHE A 29 12.06 6.72 6.27
C PHE A 29 12.32 5.85 5.04
N ALA A 30 11.64 4.70 4.92
CA ALA A 30 11.79 3.80 3.78
C ALA A 30 11.38 4.46 2.45
N ILE A 31 10.29 5.24 2.45
CA ILE A 31 9.82 6.00 1.28
C ILE A 31 10.87 7.04 0.89
N GLY A 32 11.44 7.78 1.84
CA GLY A 32 12.48 8.76 1.58
C GLY A 32 13.76 8.13 1.00
N ALA A 33 14.20 7.00 1.55
CA ALA A 33 15.34 6.25 1.03
C ALA A 33 15.09 5.74 -0.40
N ALA A 34 13.91 5.19 -0.66
CA ALA A 34 13.50 4.74 -1.99
C ALA A 34 13.43 5.90 -3.00
N ALA A 35 12.96 7.06 -2.57
CA ALA A 35 12.91 8.27 -3.41
C ALA A 35 14.31 8.73 -3.84
N LEU A 36 15.27 8.74 -2.92
CA LEU A 36 16.66 9.09 -3.24
C LEU A 36 17.29 8.06 -4.18
N ALA A 37 17.04 6.77 -3.95
CA ALA A 37 17.51 5.72 -4.85
C ALA A 37 16.91 5.84 -6.26
N ALA A 38 15.60 6.11 -6.37
CA ALA A 38 14.94 6.32 -7.65
C ALA A 38 15.50 7.56 -8.38
N LEU A 39 15.76 8.66 -7.66
CA LEU A 39 16.40 9.84 -8.24
C LEU A 39 17.79 9.53 -8.80
N ALA A 40 18.59 8.75 -8.08
CA ALA A 40 19.92 8.32 -8.55
C ALA A 40 19.79 7.46 -9.84
N ILE A 41 18.81 6.56 -9.89
CA ILE A 41 18.56 5.72 -11.08
C ILE A 41 18.10 6.57 -12.26
N ILE A 42 17.23 7.56 -12.06
CA ILE A 42 16.79 8.49 -13.13
C ILE A 42 17.99 9.29 -13.65
N THR A 43 18.87 9.74 -12.74
CA THR A 43 20.09 10.45 -13.15
C THR A 43 21.01 9.55 -13.99
N ALA A 44 21.22 8.32 -13.55
CA ALA A 44 22.00 7.33 -14.29
C ALA A 44 21.38 7.02 -15.68
N PHE A 45 20.06 6.92 -15.74
CA PHE A 45 19.34 6.75 -17.00
C PHE A 45 19.62 7.89 -17.99
N VAL A 46 19.52 9.15 -17.54
CA VAL A 46 19.80 10.31 -18.38
C VAL A 46 21.26 10.31 -18.85
N GLN A 47 22.21 9.97 -17.96
CA GLN A 47 23.61 9.88 -18.31
C GLN A 47 23.89 8.81 -19.37
N GLU A 48 23.29 7.62 -19.21
CA GLU A 48 23.47 6.50 -20.15
C GLU A 48 22.87 6.82 -21.54
N VAL A 49 21.69 7.42 -21.57
CA VAL A 49 21.08 7.88 -22.82
C VAL A 49 21.96 8.92 -23.50
N ASN A 50 22.50 9.87 -22.75
CA ASN A 50 23.35 10.93 -23.29
C ASN A 50 24.72 10.38 -23.78
N HIS A 51 25.23 9.33 -23.15
CA HIS A 51 26.45 8.66 -23.60
C HIS A 51 26.27 7.97 -24.97
N SER A 52 25.05 7.50 -25.25
CA SER A 52 24.73 6.76 -26.48
C SER A 52 24.28 7.67 -27.63
N ARG A 53 24.10 8.98 -27.40
CA ARG A 53 23.56 9.94 -28.38
C ARG A 53 24.55 11.06 -28.71
N GLN A 54 24.45 11.57 -29.92
CA GLN A 54 25.23 12.76 -30.33
C GLN A 54 24.69 14.05 -29.72
N GLU A 55 23.36 14.12 -29.51
CA GLU A 55 22.70 15.23 -28.88
C GLU A 55 22.14 14.80 -27.52
N PRO A 56 22.55 15.47 -26.41
CA PRO A 56 22.06 15.15 -25.09
C PRO A 56 20.56 15.42 -24.94
N ILE A 57 19.83 14.51 -24.29
CA ILE A 57 18.44 14.76 -23.92
C ILE A 57 18.38 15.77 -22.75
N GLN A 58 17.37 16.61 -22.80
CA GLN A 58 17.04 17.51 -21.71
C GLN A 58 15.58 17.27 -21.32
N LEU A 59 15.36 16.92 -20.05
CA LEU A 59 14.00 16.68 -19.53
C LEU A 59 13.35 18.00 -19.13
N LEU A 60 12.94 18.76 -20.13
CA LEU A 60 12.30 20.07 -19.94
C LEU A 60 10.78 19.90 -19.83
N LEU A 61 10.16 20.56 -18.84
CA LEU A 61 8.70 20.55 -18.69
C LEU A 61 7.94 21.21 -19.85
N THR A 62 8.66 21.99 -20.66
CA THR A 62 8.12 22.61 -21.88
C THR A 62 8.12 21.65 -23.09
N ASP A 63 8.81 20.53 -23.00
CA ASP A 63 8.78 19.48 -24.01
C ASP A 63 7.49 18.67 -23.89
N THR A 64 6.78 18.53 -25.01
CA THR A 64 5.49 17.84 -25.05
C THR A 64 5.60 16.36 -24.65
N ASN A 65 6.66 15.66 -25.09
CA ASN A 65 6.85 14.26 -24.77
C ASN A 65 7.14 14.06 -23.28
N VAL A 66 8.00 14.91 -22.71
CA VAL A 66 8.29 14.91 -21.27
C VAL A 66 7.03 15.19 -20.47
N LEU A 67 6.22 16.16 -20.88
CA LEU A 67 5.00 16.53 -20.18
C LEU A 67 3.94 15.41 -20.23
N ILE A 68 3.74 14.80 -21.41
CA ILE A 68 2.82 13.64 -21.54
C ILE A 68 3.32 12.47 -20.69
N GLY A 69 4.62 12.16 -20.75
CA GLY A 69 5.24 11.13 -19.92
C GLY A 69 5.00 11.37 -18.43
N LEU A 70 5.17 12.63 -17.97
CA LEU A 70 4.96 13.03 -16.60
C LEU A 70 3.52 12.78 -16.13
N PHE A 71 2.51 13.10 -16.95
CA PHE A 71 1.11 12.83 -16.62
C PHE A 71 0.82 11.32 -16.57
N ILE A 72 1.31 10.55 -17.54
CA ILE A 72 1.15 9.09 -17.54
C ILE A 72 1.82 8.49 -16.30
N GLY A 73 3.06 8.87 -16.01
CA GLY A 73 3.79 8.41 -14.84
C GLY A 73 3.10 8.79 -13.53
N GLY A 74 2.59 10.02 -13.46
CA GLY A 74 1.84 10.51 -12.29
C GLY A 74 0.55 9.75 -12.03
N MET A 75 -0.12 9.23 -13.05
CA MET A 75 -1.37 8.46 -12.95
C MET A 75 -1.12 7.02 -12.45
N ILE A 76 -0.01 6.40 -12.82
CA ILE A 76 0.26 4.97 -12.53
C ILE A 76 0.14 4.63 -11.04
N PRO A 77 0.73 5.38 -10.09
CA PRO A 77 0.61 5.06 -8.68
C PRO A 77 -0.83 5.05 -8.15
N PHE A 78 -1.67 5.95 -8.66
CA PHE A 78 -3.10 5.98 -8.28
C PHE A 78 -3.84 4.78 -8.84
N LEU A 79 -3.56 4.38 -10.08
CA LEU A 79 -4.14 3.17 -10.68
C LEU A 79 -3.73 1.91 -9.89
N VAL A 80 -2.44 1.77 -9.61
CA VAL A 80 -1.90 0.65 -8.81
C VAL A 80 -2.49 0.66 -7.41
N GLY A 81 -2.59 1.83 -6.77
CA GLY A 81 -3.19 1.99 -5.45
C GLY A 81 -4.66 1.56 -5.42
N SER A 82 -5.46 1.98 -6.41
CA SER A 82 -6.86 1.57 -6.55
C SER A 82 -7.02 0.06 -6.71
N LEU A 83 -6.23 -0.57 -7.58
CA LEU A 83 -6.24 -2.02 -7.78
C LEU A 83 -5.86 -2.77 -6.49
N THR A 84 -4.86 -2.25 -5.77
CA THR A 84 -4.39 -2.85 -4.52
C THR A 84 -5.43 -2.75 -3.40
N ILE A 85 -6.08 -1.59 -3.24
CA ILE A 85 -7.14 -1.41 -2.23
C ILE A 85 -8.30 -2.36 -2.49
N THR A 86 -8.76 -2.48 -3.73
CA THR A 86 -9.81 -3.43 -4.11
C THR A 86 -9.39 -4.88 -3.82
N ALA A 87 -8.15 -5.23 -4.16
CA ALA A 87 -7.61 -6.56 -3.91
C ALA A 87 -7.54 -6.92 -2.41
N VAL A 88 -7.16 -5.97 -1.58
CA VAL A 88 -7.14 -6.13 -0.11
C VAL A 88 -8.56 -6.31 0.44
N GLY A 89 -9.53 -5.55 -0.06
CA GLY A 89 -10.94 -5.71 0.30
C GLY A 89 -11.47 -7.12 -0.01
N ASP A 90 -11.21 -7.64 -1.21
CA ASP A 90 -11.59 -9.01 -1.60
C ASP A 90 -10.94 -10.08 -0.71
N ALA A 91 -9.65 -9.90 -0.40
CA ALA A 91 -8.92 -10.80 0.49
C ALA A 91 -9.48 -10.80 1.91
N ALA A 92 -9.79 -9.61 2.43
CA ALA A 92 -10.41 -9.44 3.74
C ALA A 92 -11.79 -10.10 3.81
N TYR A 93 -12.62 -9.95 2.77
CA TYR A 93 -13.92 -10.61 2.68
C TYR A 93 -13.79 -12.15 2.67
N SER A 94 -12.83 -12.67 1.93
CA SER A 94 -12.54 -14.12 1.90
C SER A 94 -12.11 -14.63 3.28
N MET A 95 -11.29 -13.86 3.99
CA MET A 95 -10.85 -14.17 5.36
C MET A 95 -12.02 -14.16 6.34
N ILE A 96 -12.91 -13.18 6.27
CA ILE A 96 -14.11 -13.09 7.11
C ILE A 96 -14.99 -14.32 6.91
N ASN A 97 -15.21 -14.75 5.67
CA ASN A 97 -16.01 -15.93 5.37
C ASN A 97 -15.37 -17.22 5.94
N GLU A 98 -14.04 -17.34 5.85
CA GLU A 98 -13.34 -18.48 6.45
C GLU A 98 -13.44 -18.48 7.98
N ILE A 99 -13.26 -17.35 8.63
CA ILE A 99 -13.42 -17.23 10.09
C ILE A 99 -14.84 -17.59 10.50
N ARG A 100 -15.85 -17.09 9.77
CA ARG A 100 -17.27 -17.46 10.02
C ARG A 100 -17.53 -18.95 9.82
N ARG A 101 -16.89 -19.58 8.82
CA ARG A 101 -16.95 -21.02 8.61
C ARG A 101 -16.37 -21.77 9.81
N GLN A 102 -15.19 -21.38 10.26
CA GLN A 102 -14.53 -22.01 11.39
C GLN A 102 -15.38 -21.93 12.67
N PHE A 103 -15.98 -20.80 12.96
CA PHE A 103 -16.89 -20.66 14.11
C PHE A 103 -18.13 -21.57 14.04
N ARG A 104 -18.59 -21.91 12.85
CA ARG A 104 -19.75 -22.81 12.67
C ARG A 104 -19.36 -24.28 12.69
N GLU A 105 -18.20 -24.64 12.14
CA GLU A 105 -17.83 -26.02 11.85
C GLU A 105 -16.83 -26.61 12.85
N ILE A 106 -16.03 -25.80 13.54
CA ILE A 106 -15.08 -26.30 14.53
C ILE A 106 -15.72 -26.32 15.92
N PRO A 107 -15.95 -27.52 16.50
CA PRO A 107 -16.56 -27.64 17.82
C PRO A 107 -15.71 -26.96 18.90
N GLY A 108 -16.37 -26.24 19.79
CA GLY A 108 -15.73 -25.59 20.93
C GLY A 108 -14.92 -24.33 20.58
N LEU A 109 -14.93 -23.86 19.33
CA LEU A 109 -14.17 -22.66 18.95
C LEU A 109 -14.77 -21.39 19.57
N LEU A 110 -16.10 -21.26 19.61
CA LEU A 110 -16.81 -20.17 20.25
C LEU A 110 -16.63 -20.17 21.78
N GLU A 111 -16.55 -21.33 22.38
CA GLU A 111 -16.34 -21.55 23.83
C GLU A 111 -14.86 -21.43 24.22
N GLY A 112 -13.95 -21.23 23.26
CA GLY A 112 -12.51 -21.11 23.52
C GLY A 112 -11.80 -22.43 23.82
N THR A 113 -12.44 -23.58 23.65
CA THR A 113 -11.88 -24.93 23.85
C THR A 113 -11.36 -25.54 22.54
N GLY A 114 -11.91 -25.13 21.42
CA GLY A 114 -11.46 -25.53 20.08
C GLY A 114 -10.22 -24.78 19.62
N LYS A 115 -9.46 -25.36 18.68
CA LYS A 115 -8.30 -24.69 18.06
C LYS A 115 -8.68 -24.19 16.67
N PRO A 116 -8.42 -22.90 16.36
CA PRO A 116 -8.67 -22.36 15.03
C PRO A 116 -7.70 -22.96 13.99
N ASP A 117 -8.15 -23.08 12.76
CA ASP A 117 -7.31 -23.44 11.62
C ASP A 117 -6.59 -22.19 11.09
N ASN A 118 -5.49 -21.84 11.75
CA ASN A 118 -4.66 -20.72 11.36
C ASN A 118 -3.96 -20.95 10.01
N GLN A 119 -3.67 -22.21 9.67
CA GLN A 119 -3.01 -22.55 8.41
C GLN A 119 -3.89 -22.16 7.22
N LYS A 120 -5.19 -22.45 7.30
CA LYS A 120 -6.14 -22.07 6.26
C LYS A 120 -6.27 -20.56 6.11
N CYS A 121 -6.25 -19.82 7.21
CA CYS A 121 -6.24 -18.35 7.18
C CYS A 121 -4.98 -17.80 6.50
N VAL A 122 -3.81 -18.34 6.80
CA VAL A 122 -2.53 -17.94 6.16
C VAL A 122 -2.54 -18.29 4.67
N GLU A 123 -3.05 -19.47 4.30
CA GLU A 123 -3.18 -19.88 2.89
C GLU A 123 -4.04 -18.89 2.08
N ILE A 124 -5.20 -18.50 2.62
CA ILE A 124 -6.10 -17.53 1.98
C ILE A 124 -5.42 -16.18 1.82
N ALA A 125 -4.80 -15.65 2.89
CA ALA A 125 -4.11 -14.37 2.86
C ALA A 125 -2.95 -14.36 1.86
N THR A 126 -2.11 -15.38 1.89
CA THR A 126 -0.94 -15.49 1.01
C THR A 126 -1.35 -15.70 -0.45
N GLY A 127 -2.31 -16.61 -0.69
CA GLY A 127 -2.81 -16.88 -2.03
C GLY A 127 -3.48 -15.66 -2.67
N ALA A 128 -4.26 -14.92 -1.90
CA ALA A 128 -4.86 -13.66 -2.35
C ALA A 128 -3.79 -12.61 -2.65
N ALA A 129 -2.81 -12.42 -1.77
CA ALA A 129 -1.72 -11.48 -1.96
C ALA A 129 -0.94 -11.78 -3.25
N LEU A 130 -0.47 -13.00 -3.44
CA LEU A 130 0.29 -13.38 -4.63
C LEU A 130 -0.52 -13.21 -5.93
N LYS A 131 -1.75 -13.70 -5.97
CA LYS A 131 -2.59 -13.64 -7.17
C LYS A 131 -2.99 -12.20 -7.56
N LYS A 132 -3.33 -11.39 -6.57
CA LYS A 132 -3.82 -10.03 -6.80
C LYS A 132 -2.71 -9.03 -7.09
N MET A 133 -1.46 -9.32 -6.68
CA MET A 133 -0.31 -8.46 -6.98
C MET A 133 0.25 -8.61 -8.41
N VAL A 134 -0.19 -9.60 -9.18
CA VAL A 134 0.29 -9.81 -10.56
C VAL A 134 -0.02 -8.61 -11.45
N MET A 135 -1.25 -8.11 -11.43
CA MET A 135 -1.67 -7.00 -12.29
C MET A 135 -0.98 -5.68 -11.92
N PRO A 136 -0.97 -5.23 -10.65
CA PRO A 136 -0.20 -4.07 -10.23
C PRO A 136 1.29 -4.17 -10.58
N GLY A 137 1.88 -5.34 -10.36
CA GLY A 137 3.29 -5.60 -10.70
C GLY A 137 3.54 -5.54 -12.19
N ALA A 138 2.66 -6.09 -13.01
CA ALA A 138 2.76 -6.02 -14.46
C ALA A 138 2.71 -4.57 -14.96
N ILE A 139 1.79 -3.75 -14.45
CA ILE A 139 1.70 -2.33 -14.81
C ILE A 139 3.01 -1.61 -14.45
N ALA A 140 3.54 -1.82 -13.24
CA ALA A 140 4.76 -1.17 -12.81
C ALA A 140 5.98 -1.54 -13.66
N VAL A 141 6.11 -2.81 -14.06
CA VAL A 141 7.25 -3.31 -14.83
C VAL A 141 7.13 -2.96 -16.32
N PHE A 142 5.96 -3.15 -16.91
CA PHE A 142 5.81 -3.00 -18.36
C PHE A 142 5.56 -1.56 -18.82
N SER A 143 5.02 -0.68 -17.97
CA SER A 143 4.76 0.70 -18.38
C SER A 143 6.02 1.47 -18.82
N PRO A 144 7.16 1.47 -18.10
CA PRO A 144 8.36 2.14 -18.57
C PRO A 144 8.96 1.47 -19.81
N VAL A 145 8.86 0.14 -19.93
CA VAL A 145 9.34 -0.59 -21.09
C VAL A 145 8.53 -0.19 -22.34
N ILE A 146 7.21 -0.21 -22.24
CA ILE A 146 6.32 0.18 -23.36
C ILE A 146 6.57 1.63 -23.75
N VAL A 147 6.60 2.55 -22.79
CA VAL A 147 6.78 3.98 -23.07
C VAL A 147 8.16 4.25 -23.66
N GLY A 148 9.21 3.68 -23.10
CA GLY A 148 10.57 3.89 -23.57
C GLY A 148 10.81 3.40 -25.01
N PHE A 149 10.31 2.21 -25.35
CA PHE A 149 10.47 1.65 -26.69
C PHE A 149 9.51 2.24 -27.73
N SER A 150 8.31 2.69 -27.33
CA SER A 150 7.32 3.22 -28.27
C SER A 150 7.45 4.71 -28.52
N PHE A 151 7.88 5.48 -27.52
CA PHE A 151 7.83 6.95 -27.57
C PHE A 151 9.18 7.63 -27.29
N GLY A 152 10.18 6.88 -26.89
CA GLY A 152 11.53 7.37 -26.71
C GLY A 152 11.89 7.79 -25.29
N PRO A 153 13.16 8.18 -25.09
CA PRO A 153 13.70 8.42 -23.75
C PRO A 153 13.20 9.71 -23.09
N GLU A 154 12.78 10.71 -23.84
CA GLU A 154 12.23 11.94 -23.32
C GLU A 154 10.90 11.69 -22.60
N MET A 155 9.98 10.94 -23.24
CA MET A 155 8.71 10.54 -22.61
C MET A 155 8.93 9.58 -21.44
N LEU A 156 9.88 8.65 -21.53
CA LEU A 156 10.27 7.77 -20.45
C LEU A 156 10.81 8.57 -19.25
N GLY A 157 11.67 9.57 -19.48
CA GLY A 157 12.16 10.44 -18.44
C GLY A 157 11.04 11.18 -17.71
N GLY A 158 10.06 11.70 -18.47
CA GLY A 158 8.84 12.29 -17.92
C GLY A 158 8.04 11.30 -17.09
N LEU A 159 7.82 10.08 -17.58
CA LEU A 159 7.09 9.01 -16.87
C LEU A 159 7.78 8.67 -15.54
N LEU A 160 9.10 8.51 -15.54
CA LEU A 160 9.85 8.21 -14.32
C LEU A 160 9.77 9.36 -13.30
N GLY A 161 9.88 10.60 -13.75
CA GLY A 161 9.76 11.78 -12.90
C GLY A 161 8.36 11.93 -12.31
N GLY A 162 7.32 11.83 -13.13
CA GLY A 162 5.92 11.90 -12.68
C GLY A 162 5.55 10.77 -11.73
N GLY A 163 5.98 9.55 -12.04
CA GLY A 163 5.80 8.38 -11.18
C GLY A 163 6.48 8.55 -9.84
N LEU A 164 7.72 9.05 -9.82
CA LEU A 164 8.47 9.28 -8.58
C LEU A 164 7.74 10.26 -7.65
N VAL A 165 7.35 11.42 -8.16
CA VAL A 165 6.66 12.45 -7.35
C VAL A 165 5.33 11.92 -6.82
N SER A 166 4.51 11.31 -7.68
CA SER A 166 3.21 10.78 -7.28
C SER A 166 3.33 9.61 -6.30
N CYS A 167 4.31 8.71 -6.49
CA CYS A 167 4.57 7.62 -5.56
C CYS A 167 4.92 8.14 -4.16
N ILE A 168 5.81 9.12 -4.05
CA ILE A 168 6.22 9.69 -2.77
C ILE A 168 5.01 10.29 -2.06
N LEU A 169 4.29 11.18 -2.75
CA LEU A 169 3.15 11.89 -2.17
C LEU A 169 2.04 10.93 -1.74
N LEU A 170 1.68 9.97 -2.60
CA LEU A 170 0.65 8.99 -2.31
C LEU A 170 1.07 8.05 -1.18
N ALA A 171 2.30 7.54 -1.18
CA ALA A 171 2.80 6.64 -0.16
C ALA A 171 2.86 7.31 1.22
N LEU A 172 3.33 8.56 1.31
CA LEU A 172 3.34 9.33 2.56
C LEU A 172 1.91 9.59 3.04
N THR A 173 1.01 9.99 2.14
CA THR A 173 -0.39 10.23 2.47
C THR A 173 -1.05 8.96 3.01
N MET A 174 -0.93 7.84 2.31
CA MET A 174 -1.54 6.56 2.73
C MET A 174 -0.93 6.02 4.03
N SER A 175 0.39 6.14 4.21
CA SER A 175 1.05 5.69 5.42
C SER A 175 0.60 6.47 6.66
N ASN A 176 0.55 7.79 6.56
CA ASN A 176 0.18 8.65 7.67
C ASN A 176 -1.34 8.61 7.94
N SER A 177 -2.15 8.72 6.90
CA SER A 177 -3.61 8.68 7.06
C SER A 177 -4.09 7.32 7.54
N GLY A 178 -3.50 6.22 7.06
CA GLY A 178 -3.86 4.87 7.52
C GLY A 178 -3.61 4.67 9.01
N GLY A 179 -2.44 5.09 9.51
CA GLY A 179 -2.13 5.03 10.95
C GLY A 179 -3.03 5.94 11.78
N ALA A 180 -3.25 7.18 11.33
CA ALA A 180 -4.13 8.13 12.01
C ALA A 180 -5.58 7.63 12.07
N TRP A 181 -6.06 7.04 10.99
CA TRP A 181 -7.41 6.52 10.88
C TRP A 181 -7.68 5.33 11.81
N ASP A 182 -6.74 4.38 11.86
CA ASP A 182 -6.83 3.24 12.78
C ASP A 182 -6.81 3.69 14.25
N ASN A 183 -5.96 4.66 14.58
CA ASN A 183 -5.93 5.24 15.93
C ASN A 183 -7.22 6.02 16.26
N ALA A 184 -7.79 6.74 15.30
CA ALA A 184 -9.07 7.42 15.46
C ALA A 184 -10.21 6.43 15.71
N LYS A 185 -10.26 5.32 14.96
CA LYS A 185 -11.20 4.22 15.20
C LYS A 185 -11.07 3.68 16.61
N LYS A 186 -9.86 3.35 17.05
CA LYS A 186 -9.62 2.86 18.43
C LYS A 186 -10.05 3.85 19.48
N PHE A 187 -9.84 5.14 19.24
CA PHE A 187 -10.29 6.21 20.15
C PHE A 187 -11.82 6.23 20.29
N VAL A 188 -12.56 6.06 19.20
CA VAL A 188 -14.03 5.93 19.25
C VAL A 188 -14.43 4.66 20.01
N GLU A 189 -13.81 3.51 19.71
CA GLU A 189 -14.11 2.22 20.35
C GLU A 189 -13.86 2.20 21.86
N LYS A 190 -13.00 3.08 22.38
CA LYS A 190 -12.77 3.28 23.83
C LYS A 190 -13.93 3.99 24.55
N GLY A 191 -15.00 4.32 23.86
CA GLY A 191 -16.20 4.93 24.44
C GLY A 191 -16.42 6.39 24.05
N ASN A 192 -15.52 7.00 23.26
CA ASN A 192 -15.71 8.35 22.77
C ASN A 192 -16.69 8.35 21.59
N PHE A 193 -17.47 9.43 21.42
CA PHE A 193 -18.40 9.63 20.31
C PHE A 193 -19.37 8.46 20.04
N GLY A 194 -19.85 7.81 21.09
CA GLY A 194 -20.82 6.71 21.01
C GLY A 194 -20.21 5.30 21.15
N GLY A 195 -18.90 5.17 21.15
CA GLY A 195 -18.21 3.92 21.43
C GLY A 195 -18.26 2.89 20.30
N LYS A 196 -17.88 1.66 20.65
CA LYS A 196 -17.85 0.53 19.72
C LYS A 196 -19.26 0.18 19.23
N GLY A 197 -19.42 0.04 17.92
CA GLY A 197 -20.72 -0.21 17.27
C GLY A 197 -21.52 1.03 16.93
N SER A 198 -21.03 2.24 17.27
CA SER A 198 -21.61 3.50 16.79
C SER A 198 -21.35 3.69 15.29
N ASP A 199 -22.13 4.57 14.66
CA ASP A 199 -21.95 4.89 13.24
C ASP A 199 -20.53 5.28 12.90
N LEU A 200 -19.86 6.06 13.77
CA LEU A 200 -18.48 6.47 13.59
C LEU A 200 -17.49 5.30 13.70
N SER A 201 -17.75 4.27 14.52
CA SER A 201 -16.89 3.10 14.59
C SER A 201 -17.10 2.14 13.42
N LEU A 202 -18.25 2.20 12.74
CA LEU A 202 -18.61 1.33 11.61
C LEU A 202 -18.21 1.89 10.24
N ILE A 203 -18.06 3.21 10.12
CA ILE A 203 -17.66 3.87 8.86
C ILE A 203 -16.29 3.39 8.34
N HIS A 204 -15.46 2.81 9.20
CA HIS A 204 -14.07 2.48 8.92
C HIS A 204 -13.75 0.98 8.88
N ILE A 205 -14.79 0.15 8.81
CA ILE A 205 -14.63 -1.31 8.70
C ILE A 205 -14.64 -1.76 7.24
#